data_d8934d8f222927ba97505327d6280467
#
_entry.id   d8934d8f222927ba97505327d6280467
#
_cell.length_a   1.000
_cell.length_b   1.000
_cell.length_c   1.000
_cell.angle_alpha   90.00
_cell.angle_beta   90.00
_cell.angle_gamma   90.00
#
_symmetry.space_group_name_H-M   'P 1'
#
loop_
_entity.id
_entity.type
_entity.pdbx_description
1 polymer ?
#
loop_
_entity_poly.entity_id
_entity_poly.type
_entity_poly.pdbx_seq_one_letter_code
_entity_poly.pdbx_strand_id
1 'polypeptide(L)'
;MNIVDVMNNITNFSSSIWQIHPFREGNTRTTALFIEKYLVSLGYDVDNTMFKEKSVYYRNALVRSNYFNNYLNIKQDNSFLIKFYENLLLGKNNNLHSRDL
;
A
#
# COMPACT_ATOMS: atom_id res chain seq x y z
N MET A 1 -2.38 -15.03 -13.76
CA MET A 1 -1.56 -14.52 -12.62
C MET A 1 -2.31 -14.83 -11.33
N ASN A 2 -1.68 -15.50 -10.38
CA ASN A 2 -2.35 -15.83 -9.13
C ASN A 2 -2.38 -14.61 -8.18
N ILE A 3 -3.21 -14.69 -7.14
CA ILE A 3 -3.42 -13.54 -6.26
C ILE A 3 -2.17 -13.16 -5.47
N VAL A 4 -1.30 -14.11 -5.15
CA VAL A 4 -0.05 -13.82 -4.46
C VAL A 4 0.87 -12.98 -5.34
N ASP A 5 0.96 -13.32 -6.62
CA ASP A 5 1.76 -12.55 -7.58
C ASP A 5 1.17 -11.14 -7.76
N VAL A 6 -0.15 -11.02 -7.84
CA VAL A 6 -0.82 -9.72 -7.91
C VAL A 6 -0.48 -8.87 -6.70
N MET A 7 -0.58 -9.44 -5.50
CA MET A 7 -0.26 -8.73 -4.26
C MET A 7 1.19 -8.26 -4.23
N ASN A 8 2.12 -9.11 -4.62
CA ASN A 8 3.53 -8.76 -4.68
C ASN A 8 3.77 -7.63 -5.69
N ASN A 9 3.13 -7.72 -6.84
CA ASN A 9 3.28 -6.71 -7.89
C ASN A 9 2.74 -5.37 -7.45
N ILE A 10 1.54 -5.32 -6.84
CA ILE A 10 0.98 -4.03 -6.41
C ILE A 10 1.73 -3.45 -5.22
N THR A 11 2.27 -4.29 -4.34
CA THR A 11 3.11 -3.84 -3.22
C THR A 11 4.36 -3.14 -3.74
N ASN A 12 5.09 -3.79 -4.63
CA ASN A 12 6.29 -3.24 -5.23
C ASN A 12 5.99 -2.01 -6.07
N PHE A 13 4.91 -2.05 -6.82
CA PHE A 13 4.50 -0.97 -7.71
C PHE A 13 4.08 0.28 -6.93
N SER A 14 3.33 0.10 -5.84
CA SER A 14 2.91 1.19 -4.95
C SER A 14 4.13 1.92 -4.38
N SER A 15 5.09 1.16 -3.89
CA SER A 15 6.33 1.72 -3.34
C SER A 15 7.09 2.50 -4.41
N SER A 16 7.16 1.97 -5.62
CA SER A 16 7.87 2.62 -6.72
C SER A 16 7.22 3.92 -7.13
N ILE A 17 5.89 3.96 -7.25
CA ILE A 17 5.16 5.18 -7.59
C ILE A 17 5.37 6.23 -6.51
N TRP A 18 5.21 5.83 -5.26
CA TRP A 18 5.34 6.74 -4.13
C TRP A 18 6.75 7.32 -4.03
N GLN A 19 7.76 6.51 -4.36
CA GLN A 19 9.17 6.89 -4.31
C GLN A 19 9.53 8.00 -5.30
N ILE A 20 8.81 8.10 -6.43
CA ILE A 20 9.08 9.14 -7.43
C ILE A 20 8.83 10.54 -6.86
N HIS A 21 7.77 10.70 -6.05
CA HIS A 21 7.40 12.00 -5.47
C HIS A 21 6.94 11.82 -4.03
N PRO A 22 7.83 11.40 -3.11
CA PRO A 22 7.41 10.93 -1.78
C PRO A 22 6.79 11.99 -0.88
N PHE A 23 7.10 13.26 -1.10
CA PHE A 23 6.66 14.34 -0.21
C PHE A 23 5.61 15.26 -0.86
N ARG A 24 5.14 14.92 -2.06
CA ARG A 24 4.11 15.73 -2.71
C ARG A 24 2.74 15.45 -2.14
N GLU A 25 2.00 16.53 -1.88
CA GLU A 25 0.60 16.42 -1.49
C GLU A 25 -0.19 15.69 -2.58
N GLY A 26 -1.07 14.80 -2.17
CA GLY A 26 -1.90 14.04 -3.09
C GLY A 26 -1.25 12.79 -3.68
N ASN A 27 0.04 12.54 -3.40
CA ASN A 27 0.72 11.37 -3.98
C ASN A 27 0.12 10.06 -3.48
N THR A 28 -0.27 9.99 -2.22
CA THR A 28 -0.94 8.82 -1.66
C THR A 28 -2.26 8.54 -2.39
N ARG A 29 -3.02 9.59 -2.64
CA ARG A 29 -4.30 9.49 -3.37
C ARG A 29 -4.07 9.02 -4.80
N THR A 30 -3.06 9.55 -5.48
CA THR A 30 -2.72 9.14 -6.84
C THR A 30 -2.30 7.68 -6.89
N THR A 31 -1.49 7.24 -5.93
CA THR A 31 -1.06 5.84 -5.82
C THR A 31 -2.27 4.94 -5.63
N ALA A 32 -3.17 5.29 -4.70
CA ALA A 32 -4.38 4.51 -4.42
C ALA A 32 -5.25 4.37 -5.67
N LEU A 33 -5.46 5.48 -6.39
CA LEU A 33 -6.29 5.48 -7.60
C LEU A 33 -5.67 4.59 -8.68
N PHE A 34 -4.36 4.64 -8.84
CA PHE A 34 -3.67 3.83 -9.83
C PHE A 34 -3.80 2.35 -9.52
N ILE A 35 -3.60 1.96 -8.26
CA ILE A 35 -3.73 0.56 -7.84
C ILE A 35 -5.17 0.08 -8.02
N GLU A 36 -6.15 0.89 -7.64
CA GLU A 36 -7.57 0.56 -7.82
C GLU A 36 -7.87 0.28 -9.30
N LYS A 37 -7.45 1.16 -10.20
CA LYS A 37 -7.68 1.00 -11.63
C LYS A 37 -6.97 -0.25 -12.18
N TYR A 38 -5.77 -0.50 -11.72
CA TYR A 38 -5.02 -1.69 -12.13
C TYR A 38 -5.76 -2.96 -11.73
N LEU A 39 -6.23 -3.02 -10.48
CA LEU A 39 -6.95 -4.19 -9.99
C LEU A 39 -8.27 -4.40 -10.72
N VAL A 40 -9.00 -3.33 -10.99
CA VAL A 40 -10.24 -3.42 -11.78
C VAL A 40 -9.93 -3.95 -13.18
N SER A 41 -8.84 -3.52 -13.78
CA SER A 41 -8.44 -4.01 -15.11
C SER A 41 -8.14 -5.50 -15.13
N LEU A 42 -7.75 -6.07 -13.99
CA LEU A 42 -7.51 -7.51 -13.85
C LEU A 42 -8.77 -8.29 -13.48
N GLY A 43 -9.91 -7.62 -13.31
CA GLY A 43 -11.18 -8.26 -13.01
C GLY A 43 -11.55 -8.31 -11.53
N TYR A 44 -10.79 -7.66 -10.65
CA TYR A 44 -11.11 -7.59 -9.23
C TYR A 44 -12.19 -6.55 -8.98
N ASP A 45 -13.11 -6.88 -8.08
CA ASP A 45 -14.17 -5.96 -7.66
C ASP A 45 -13.69 -5.17 -6.45
N VAL A 46 -13.00 -4.07 -6.70
CA VAL A 46 -12.48 -3.19 -5.66
C VAL A 46 -12.96 -1.76 -5.90
N ASP A 47 -13.18 -1.03 -4.80
CA ASP A 47 -13.54 0.37 -4.85
C ASP A 47 -12.60 1.18 -3.95
N ASN A 48 -12.85 2.48 -3.82
CA ASN A 48 -11.97 3.35 -3.06
C ASN A 48 -12.32 3.46 -1.57
N THR A 49 -13.30 2.70 -1.09
CA THR A 49 -13.82 2.82 0.28
C THR A 49 -12.71 2.58 1.30
N MET A 50 -12.00 1.48 1.18
CA MET A 50 -10.94 1.12 2.13
C MET A 50 -9.77 2.10 2.07
N PHE A 51 -9.44 2.60 0.88
CA PHE A 51 -8.40 3.62 0.73
C PHE A 51 -8.77 4.91 1.44
N LYS A 52 -10.04 5.30 1.40
CA LYS A 52 -10.53 6.49 2.10
C LYS A 52 -10.58 6.29 3.61
N GLU A 53 -11.16 5.17 4.05
CA GLU A 53 -11.33 4.89 5.48
C GLU A 53 -10.01 4.69 6.21
N LYS A 54 -9.02 4.12 5.53
CA LYS A 54 -7.71 3.81 6.10
C LYS A 54 -6.60 4.64 5.45
N SER A 55 -6.91 5.85 5.01
CA SER A 55 -5.97 6.68 4.27
C SER A 55 -4.69 6.99 5.06
N VAL A 56 -4.80 7.23 6.35
CA VAL A 56 -3.63 7.51 7.20
C VAL A 56 -2.75 6.26 7.30
N TYR A 57 -3.37 5.10 7.53
CA TYR A 57 -2.62 3.84 7.55
C TYR A 57 -1.92 3.59 6.23
N TYR A 58 -2.64 3.75 5.12
CA TYR A 58 -2.09 3.51 3.78
C TYR A 58 -0.90 4.41 3.49
N ARG A 59 -1.02 5.71 3.81
CA ARG A 59 0.08 6.66 3.66
C ARG A 59 1.29 6.23 4.48
N ASN A 60 1.07 5.89 5.75
CA ASN A 60 2.15 5.48 6.63
C ASN A 60 2.79 4.15 6.18
N ALA A 61 1.99 3.24 5.65
CA ALA A 61 2.49 1.99 5.09
C ALA A 61 3.40 2.24 3.88
N LEU A 62 3.04 3.20 3.01
CA LEU A 62 3.89 3.60 1.89
C LEU A 62 5.20 4.23 2.36
N VAL A 63 5.14 5.08 3.38
CA VAL A 63 6.33 5.66 3.99
C VAL A 63 7.24 4.54 4.52
N ARG A 64 6.66 3.62 5.26
CA ARG A 64 7.42 2.53 5.88
C ARG A 64 8.04 1.59 4.85
N SER A 65 7.40 1.39 3.71
CA SER A 65 7.94 0.55 2.63
C SER A 65 9.15 1.19 1.94
N ASN A 66 9.32 2.50 2.08
CA ASN A 66 10.40 3.24 1.43
C ASN A 66 11.45 3.79 2.40
N TYR A 67 11.13 3.85 3.69
CA TYR A 67 12.02 4.46 4.67
C TYR A 67 13.07 3.45 5.15
N PHE A 68 14.33 3.90 5.14
CA PHE A 68 15.38 3.18 5.85
C PHE A 68 16.32 4.18 6.52
N ASN A 69 16.97 3.76 7.59
CA ASN A 69 17.93 4.57 8.31
C ASN A 69 19.01 3.65 8.88
N ASN A 70 20.17 3.65 8.25
CA ASN A 70 21.29 2.81 8.68
C ASN A 70 21.79 3.16 10.07
N TYR A 71 21.68 4.43 10.44
CA TYR A 71 22.14 4.94 11.73
C TYR A 71 21.34 4.33 12.89
N LEU A 72 20.01 4.18 12.67
CA LEU A 72 19.10 3.61 13.67
C LEU A 72 18.80 2.14 13.41
N ASN A 73 19.49 1.54 12.44
CA ASN A 73 19.26 0.16 12.02
C ASN A 73 17.80 -0.11 11.61
N ILE A 74 17.17 0.88 10.97
CA ILE A 74 15.81 0.76 10.45
C ILE A 74 15.88 0.37 8.98
N LYS A 75 15.19 -0.70 8.62
CA LYS A 75 15.11 -1.19 7.24
C LYS A 75 13.72 -0.96 6.68
N GLN A 76 13.64 -0.91 5.35
CA GLN A 76 12.36 -0.85 4.65
C GLN A 76 11.49 -2.04 5.04
N ASP A 77 10.19 -1.80 5.23
CA ASP A 77 9.25 -2.82 5.67
C ASP A 77 7.97 -2.73 4.87
N ASN A 78 7.68 -3.77 4.09
CA ASN A 78 6.48 -3.87 3.26
C ASN A 78 5.32 -4.56 3.98
N SER A 79 5.54 -5.09 5.19
CA SER A 79 4.53 -5.90 5.86
C SER A 79 3.24 -5.14 6.13
N PHE A 80 3.33 -3.85 6.45
CA PHE A 80 2.15 -3.02 6.70
C PHE A 80 1.32 -2.82 5.43
N LEU A 81 1.99 -2.62 4.30
CA LEU A 81 1.32 -2.48 3.01
C LEU A 81 0.69 -3.80 2.56
N ILE A 82 1.38 -4.90 2.77
CA ILE A 82 0.87 -6.24 2.48
C ILE A 82 -0.40 -6.53 3.29
N LYS A 83 -0.43 -6.17 4.58
CA LYS A 83 -1.63 -6.34 5.42
C LYS A 83 -2.82 -5.58 4.85
N PHE A 84 -2.59 -4.37 4.38
CA PHE A 84 -3.65 -3.57 3.75
C PHE A 84 -4.19 -4.28 2.52
N TYR A 85 -3.33 -4.75 1.64
CA TYR A 85 -3.75 -5.42 0.41
C TYR A 85 -4.37 -6.80 0.67
N GLU A 86 -3.93 -7.48 1.72
CA GLU A 86 -4.60 -8.73 2.14
C GLU A 86 -6.05 -8.46 2.54
N ASN A 87 -6.30 -7.40 3.30
CA ASN A 87 -7.66 -7.03 3.67
C ASN A 87 -8.48 -6.66 2.43
N LEU A 88 -7.87 -5.94 1.51
CA LEU A 88 -8.54 -5.47 0.30
C LEU A 88 -8.91 -6.62 -0.65
N LEU A 89 -7.98 -7.54 -0.89
CA LEU A 89 -8.13 -8.57 -1.93
C LEU A 89 -8.59 -9.91 -1.40
N LEU A 90 -8.18 -10.27 -0.17
CA LEU A 90 -8.47 -11.59 0.40
C LEU A 90 -9.56 -11.54 1.47
N GLY A 91 -10.06 -10.35 1.81
CA GLY A 91 -11.07 -10.21 2.84
C GLY A 91 -10.56 -10.54 4.25
N LYS A 92 -9.26 -10.47 4.46
CA LYS A 92 -8.69 -10.68 5.80
C LYS A 92 -9.00 -9.49 6.71
N ASN A 93 -8.94 -9.72 7.99
CA ASN A 93 -9.22 -8.70 9.02
C ASN A 93 -7.94 -8.35 9.79
N ASN A 94 -6.85 -8.10 9.09
CA ASN A 94 -5.64 -7.63 9.73
C ASN A 94 -5.91 -6.29 10.40
N ASN A 95 -5.28 -6.09 11.56
CA ASN A 95 -5.45 -4.88 12.33
C ASN A 95 -4.63 -3.74 11.69
N LEU A 96 -5.32 -2.73 11.18
CA LEU A 96 -4.71 -1.62 10.46
C LEU A 96 -4.61 -0.39 11.37
N HIS A 97 -3.74 -0.45 12.37
CA HIS A 97 -3.51 0.66 13.29
C HIS A 97 -2.23 1.41 12.94
N SER A 98 -2.35 2.71 12.71
CA SER A 98 -1.22 3.58 12.37
C SER A 98 -0.13 3.57 13.43
N ARG A 99 -0.50 3.37 14.70
CA ARG A 99 0.48 3.32 15.80
C ARG A 99 1.41 2.12 15.74
N ASP A 100 1.07 1.11 14.95
CA ASP A 100 1.91 -0.09 14.79
C ASP A 100 3.03 0.14 13.76
N LEU A 101 3.01 1.27 13.10
CA LEU A 101 3.95 1.61 12.03
C LEU A 101 5.25 2.25 12.55
#